data_c08ba96cd9d25ae11fe86f5321685283
#
_entry.id   c08ba96cd9d25ae11fe86f5321685283
#
_cell.length_a   1.000
_cell.length_b   1.000
_cell.length_c   1.000
_cell.angle_alpha   90.00
_cell.angle_beta   90.00
_cell.angle_gamma   90.00
#
_symmetry.space_group_name_H-M   'P 1'
#
loop_
_entity.id
_entity.type
_entity.pdbx_description
1 polymer ?
#
loop_
_entity_poly.entity_id
_entity_poly.type
_entity_poly.pdbx_seq_one_letter_code
_entity_poly.pdbx_strand_id
1 'polypeptide(L)'
;DHDDVKQVVIVIAPEDRDYFMEKFGADIAFLGIKVAEGGKHRSDSVFSGFTALKKEIEFVAIHDAARPCLATRWIDDVFKTAVKTGAAILATPVVSTLKRTDERQCIADTVDRTDLWEAQTPQVFSRALLADAFEKDTQRTATDEAQMAEAAGHTVTVVRGSPMNLKITSKEDLRLAEQILKVLPKPSLNNHAHPFSGSDIWR
;
A
#
# COMPACT_ATOMS: atom_id res chain seq x y z
N ASP A 1 -14.02 -1.60 2.05
CA ASP A 1 -14.57 -2.14 0.78
C ASP A 1 -14.32 -1.13 -0.32
N HIS A 2 -13.82 -1.60 -1.47
CA HIS A 2 -13.60 -0.80 -2.66
C HIS A 2 -14.07 -1.64 -3.86
N ASP A 3 -14.95 -1.08 -4.69
CA ASP A 3 -15.67 -1.82 -5.74
C ASP A 3 -14.73 -2.45 -6.79
N ASP A 4 -13.58 -1.84 -7.03
CA ASP A 4 -12.58 -2.32 -7.99
C ASP A 4 -11.66 -3.40 -7.42
N VAL A 5 -11.63 -3.62 -6.10
CA VAL A 5 -10.82 -4.65 -5.45
C VAL A 5 -11.57 -5.99 -5.50
N LYS A 6 -11.08 -6.92 -6.32
CA LYS A 6 -11.71 -8.21 -6.56
C LYS A 6 -11.18 -9.34 -5.67
N GLN A 7 -10.00 -9.17 -5.11
CA GLN A 7 -9.39 -10.14 -4.20
C GLN A 7 -8.46 -9.43 -3.22
N VAL A 8 -8.50 -9.89 -1.97
CA VAL A 8 -7.55 -9.48 -0.93
C VAL A 8 -6.78 -10.72 -0.47
N VAL A 9 -5.47 -10.59 -0.34
CA VAL A 9 -4.59 -11.61 0.24
C VAL A 9 -3.83 -10.96 1.40
N ILE A 10 -3.94 -11.55 2.58
CA ILE A 10 -3.13 -11.18 3.74
C ILE A 10 -1.98 -12.16 3.81
N VAL A 11 -0.75 -11.63 3.89
CA VAL A 11 0.46 -12.44 4.04
C VAL A 11 0.94 -12.30 5.48
N ILE A 12 1.09 -13.41 6.15
CA ILE A 12 1.48 -13.48 7.57
C ILE A 12 2.71 -14.37 7.76
N ALA A 13 3.47 -14.13 8.81
CA ALA A 13 4.58 -15.00 9.17
C ALA A 13 4.06 -16.41 9.51
N PRO A 14 4.74 -17.47 9.08
CA PRO A 14 4.30 -18.85 9.35
C PRO A 14 4.09 -19.13 10.83
N GLU A 15 4.94 -18.60 11.69
CA GLU A 15 4.89 -18.73 13.15
C GLU A 15 3.66 -18.05 13.79
N ASP A 16 3.09 -17.04 13.15
CA ASP A 16 1.93 -16.31 13.65
C ASP A 16 0.59 -16.87 13.13
N ARG A 17 0.66 -17.86 12.22
CA ARG A 17 -0.51 -18.36 11.49
C ARG A 17 -1.64 -18.85 12.42
N ASP A 18 -1.30 -19.72 13.37
CA ASP A 18 -2.28 -20.36 14.24
C ASP A 18 -2.96 -19.31 15.13
N TYR A 19 -2.17 -18.43 15.75
CA TYR A 19 -2.69 -17.32 16.54
C TYR A 19 -3.58 -16.39 15.72
N PHE A 20 -3.15 -16.05 14.50
CA PHE A 20 -3.88 -15.17 13.61
C PHE A 20 -5.23 -15.80 13.18
N MET A 21 -5.21 -17.08 12.82
CA MET A 21 -6.43 -17.80 12.42
C MET A 21 -7.38 -18.03 13.58
N GLU A 22 -6.88 -18.31 14.79
CA GLU A 22 -7.71 -18.38 15.99
C GLU A 22 -8.43 -17.07 16.28
N LYS A 23 -7.74 -15.94 16.15
CA LYS A 23 -8.25 -14.63 16.50
C LYS A 23 -9.12 -13.99 15.43
N PHE A 24 -8.75 -14.13 14.16
CA PHE A 24 -9.35 -13.40 13.03
C PHE A 24 -9.94 -14.31 11.93
N GLY A 25 -9.79 -15.63 12.06
CA GLY A 25 -10.15 -16.57 10.98
C GLY A 25 -11.62 -16.48 10.56
N ALA A 26 -12.55 -16.28 11.51
CA ALA A 26 -13.96 -16.13 11.21
C ALA A 26 -14.26 -14.87 10.38
N ASP A 27 -13.67 -13.72 10.77
CA ASP A 27 -13.85 -12.44 10.07
C ASP A 27 -13.24 -12.49 8.67
N ILE A 28 -12.07 -13.10 8.54
CA ILE A 28 -11.35 -13.26 7.27
C ILE A 28 -12.14 -14.16 6.31
N ALA A 29 -12.68 -15.27 6.82
CA ALA A 29 -13.52 -16.16 6.03
C ALA A 29 -14.81 -15.47 5.57
N PHE A 30 -15.46 -14.72 6.46
CA PHE A 30 -16.66 -13.95 6.13
C PHE A 30 -16.41 -12.89 5.06
N LEU A 31 -15.26 -12.21 5.11
CA LEU A 31 -14.84 -11.21 4.13
C LEU A 31 -14.27 -11.80 2.83
N GLY A 32 -14.14 -13.13 2.73
CA GLY A 32 -13.56 -13.79 1.56
C GLY A 32 -12.07 -13.47 1.34
N ILE A 33 -11.36 -13.08 2.39
CA ILE A 33 -9.94 -12.74 2.35
C ILE A 33 -9.12 -14.03 2.35
N LYS A 34 -8.15 -14.13 1.44
CA LYS A 34 -7.20 -15.25 1.40
C LYS A 34 -6.00 -14.97 2.29
N VAL A 35 -5.54 -16.00 2.98
CA VAL A 35 -4.29 -15.95 3.76
C VAL A 35 -3.20 -16.70 3.02
N ALA A 36 -2.01 -16.11 2.94
CA ALA A 36 -0.80 -16.74 2.43
C ALA A 36 0.32 -16.66 3.50
N GLU A 37 1.25 -17.59 3.45
CA GLU A 37 2.40 -17.57 4.34
C GLU A 37 3.52 -16.75 3.73
N GLY A 38 4.12 -15.89 4.55
CA GLY A 38 5.27 -15.08 4.20
C GLY A 38 6.55 -15.90 4.15
N GLY A 39 7.59 -15.30 3.57
CA GLY A 39 8.95 -15.86 3.55
C GLY A 39 9.88 -15.16 4.52
N LYS A 40 11.17 -15.47 4.38
CA LYS A 40 12.23 -14.93 5.25
C LYS A 40 12.40 -13.42 5.09
N HIS A 41 12.21 -12.90 3.88
CA HIS A 41 12.33 -11.48 3.56
C HIS A 41 10.99 -10.89 3.12
N ARG A 42 10.87 -9.55 3.17
CA ARG A 42 9.66 -8.85 2.73
C ARG A 42 9.32 -9.18 1.27
N SER A 43 10.31 -9.22 0.38
CA SER A 43 10.12 -9.58 -1.03
C SER A 43 9.60 -11.00 -1.23
N ASP A 44 10.02 -11.96 -0.41
CA ASP A 44 9.49 -13.34 -0.43
C ASP A 44 8.01 -13.36 -0.04
N SER A 45 7.66 -12.58 0.97
CA SER A 45 6.28 -12.46 1.44
C SER A 45 5.39 -11.85 0.37
N VAL A 46 5.85 -10.79 -0.31
CA VAL A 46 5.11 -10.16 -1.41
C VAL A 46 4.94 -11.13 -2.58
N PHE A 47 5.99 -11.88 -2.93
CA PHE A 47 5.93 -12.90 -3.98
C PHE A 47 4.94 -14.02 -3.63
N SER A 48 4.91 -14.48 -2.38
CA SER A 48 3.92 -15.44 -1.89
C SER A 48 2.50 -14.91 -2.06
N GLY A 49 2.24 -13.66 -1.66
CA GLY A 49 0.96 -12.99 -1.87
C GLY A 49 0.59 -12.88 -3.34
N PHE A 50 1.54 -12.50 -4.20
CA PHE A 50 1.35 -12.40 -5.64
C PHE A 50 0.95 -13.73 -6.29
N THR A 51 1.62 -14.82 -5.91
CA THR A 51 1.31 -16.16 -6.45
C THR A 51 -0.04 -16.69 -5.96
N ALA A 52 -0.53 -16.21 -4.82
CA ALA A 52 -1.83 -16.56 -4.27
C ALA A 52 -3.00 -15.86 -4.97
N LEU A 53 -2.74 -14.83 -5.79
CA LEU A 53 -3.77 -14.12 -6.55
C LEU A 53 -4.30 -14.98 -7.69
N LYS A 54 -5.59 -14.80 -7.98
CA LYS A 54 -6.23 -15.40 -9.16
C LYS A 54 -5.59 -14.85 -10.45
N LYS A 55 -5.56 -15.69 -11.50
CA LYS A 55 -4.88 -15.36 -12.77
C LYS A 55 -5.52 -14.20 -13.53
N GLU A 56 -6.81 -14.01 -13.37
CA GLU A 56 -7.60 -12.96 -14.01
C GLU A 56 -7.39 -11.56 -13.41
N ILE A 57 -6.66 -11.44 -12.31
CA ILE A 57 -6.32 -10.13 -11.73
C ILE A 57 -5.29 -9.43 -12.60
N GLU A 58 -5.65 -8.28 -13.13
CA GLU A 58 -4.81 -7.50 -14.06
C GLU A 58 -3.87 -6.52 -13.35
N PHE A 59 -4.32 -5.94 -12.23
CA PHE A 59 -3.53 -5.01 -11.42
C PHE A 59 -3.39 -5.52 -10.00
N VAL A 60 -2.21 -5.33 -9.42
CA VAL A 60 -1.87 -5.77 -8.08
C VAL A 60 -1.44 -4.57 -7.25
N ALA A 61 -2.09 -4.38 -6.11
CA ALA A 61 -1.70 -3.38 -5.12
C ALA A 61 -0.97 -4.07 -3.95
N ILE A 62 0.23 -3.64 -3.67
CA ILE A 62 1.00 -4.06 -2.48
C ILE A 62 0.85 -2.98 -1.42
N HIS A 63 0.38 -3.37 -0.23
CA HIS A 63 0.13 -2.44 0.85
C HIS A 63 0.69 -2.94 2.17
N ASP A 64 1.44 -2.08 2.85
CA ASP A 64 1.97 -2.37 4.18
C ASP A 64 0.83 -2.44 5.21
N ALA A 65 0.64 -3.57 5.88
CA ALA A 65 -0.34 -3.70 6.96
C ALA A 65 -0.13 -2.68 8.12
N ALA A 66 1.11 -2.20 8.26
CA ALA A 66 1.46 -1.16 9.22
C ALA A 66 1.02 0.28 8.82
N ARG A 67 0.28 0.46 7.70
CA ARG A 67 -0.29 1.74 7.27
C ARG A 67 -1.82 1.71 7.29
N PRO A 68 -2.47 1.70 8.45
CA PRO A 68 -3.92 1.58 8.54
C PRO A 68 -4.67 2.86 8.13
N CYS A 69 -3.96 4.00 8.06
CA CYS A 69 -4.57 5.31 7.83
C CYS A 69 -4.65 5.62 6.33
N LEU A 70 -5.39 4.82 5.57
CA LEU A 70 -5.52 4.93 4.13
C LEU A 70 -6.91 5.46 3.74
N ALA A 71 -6.96 6.59 3.02
CA ALA A 71 -8.20 7.15 2.52
C ALA A 71 -8.54 6.61 1.12
N THR A 72 -9.81 6.34 0.85
CA THR A 72 -10.32 5.79 -0.41
C THR A 72 -9.83 6.57 -1.64
N ARG A 73 -9.85 7.91 -1.57
CA ARG A 73 -9.39 8.76 -2.68
C ARG A 73 -7.93 8.49 -3.10
N TRP A 74 -7.06 8.13 -2.16
CA TRP A 74 -5.65 7.82 -2.50
C TRP A 74 -5.54 6.47 -3.19
N ILE A 75 -6.40 5.51 -2.81
CA ILE A 75 -6.54 4.24 -3.52
C ILE A 75 -6.99 4.53 -4.96
N ASP A 76 -8.07 5.29 -5.14
CA ASP A 76 -8.58 5.69 -6.45
C ASP A 76 -7.51 6.32 -7.34
N ASP A 77 -6.77 7.30 -6.79
CA ASP A 77 -5.80 8.07 -7.54
C ASP A 77 -4.61 7.20 -7.99
N VAL A 78 -4.09 6.32 -7.12
CA VAL A 78 -2.98 5.44 -7.48
C VAL A 78 -3.41 4.35 -8.46
N PHE A 79 -4.62 3.76 -8.33
CA PHE A 79 -5.14 2.81 -9.29
C PHE A 79 -5.40 3.44 -10.65
N LYS A 80 -6.07 4.60 -10.70
CA LYS A 80 -6.30 5.34 -11.95
C LYS A 80 -5.01 5.68 -12.68
N THR A 81 -3.95 5.99 -11.93
CA THR A 81 -2.64 6.27 -12.52
C THR A 81 -1.99 5.00 -13.01
N ALA A 82 -1.97 3.93 -12.21
CA ALA A 82 -1.38 2.64 -12.61
C ALA A 82 -2.05 2.05 -13.85
N VAL A 83 -3.37 2.16 -13.99
CA VAL A 83 -4.10 1.73 -15.19
C VAL A 83 -3.61 2.45 -16.44
N LYS A 84 -3.22 3.72 -16.33
CA LYS A 84 -2.72 4.52 -17.46
C LYS A 84 -1.23 4.28 -17.77
N THR A 85 -0.43 4.05 -16.72
CA THR A 85 1.04 4.06 -16.83
C THR A 85 1.69 2.69 -16.64
N GLY A 86 0.92 1.68 -16.22
CA GLY A 86 1.40 0.34 -15.89
C GLY A 86 1.89 0.19 -14.46
N ALA A 87 2.42 1.25 -13.84
CA ALA A 87 2.91 1.23 -12.45
C ALA A 87 2.78 2.61 -11.79
N ALA A 88 2.29 2.66 -10.56
CA ALA A 88 2.20 3.88 -9.77
C ALA A 88 2.33 3.60 -8.27
N ILE A 89 2.91 4.54 -7.53
CA ILE A 89 3.03 4.48 -6.09
C ILE A 89 2.51 5.76 -5.43
N LEU A 90 2.03 5.65 -4.21
CA LEU A 90 1.86 6.83 -3.36
C LEU A 90 3.21 7.28 -2.82
N ALA A 91 3.42 8.59 -2.78
CA ALA A 91 4.58 9.18 -2.12
C ALA A 91 4.28 10.60 -1.64
N THR A 92 5.06 11.09 -0.69
CA THR A 92 5.01 12.48 -0.23
C THR A 92 6.34 13.18 -0.47
N PRO A 93 6.35 14.48 -0.85
CA PRO A 93 7.61 15.20 -0.98
C PRO A 93 8.28 15.32 0.38
N VAL A 94 9.61 15.19 0.41
CA VAL A 94 10.39 15.41 1.62
C VAL A 94 10.30 16.88 2.04
N VAL A 95 9.78 17.13 3.24
CA VAL A 95 9.61 18.49 3.78
C VAL A 95 10.69 18.88 4.78
N SER A 96 11.28 17.92 5.49
CA SER A 96 12.34 18.16 6.46
C SER A 96 13.70 18.32 5.80
N THR A 97 14.59 19.10 6.42
CA THR A 97 15.99 19.16 5.98
C THR A 97 16.68 17.83 6.27
N LEU A 98 17.20 17.19 5.24
CA LEU A 98 17.92 15.92 5.36
C LEU A 98 19.39 16.17 5.65
N LYS A 99 19.92 15.42 6.61
CA LYS A 99 21.34 15.43 6.97
C LYS A 99 21.93 14.04 6.72
N ARG A 100 23.07 13.99 6.06
CA ARG A 100 23.91 12.80 6.01
C ARG A 100 24.86 12.85 7.19
N THR A 101 25.00 11.73 7.91
CA THR A 101 25.93 11.62 9.04
C THR A 101 27.03 10.62 8.74
N ASP A 102 28.16 10.77 9.41
CA ASP A 102 29.22 9.77 9.48
C ASP A 102 28.88 8.67 10.52
N GLU A 103 29.81 7.73 10.69
CA GLU A 103 29.67 6.62 11.65
C GLU A 103 29.60 7.09 13.12
N ARG A 104 30.05 8.31 13.41
CA ARG A 104 30.00 8.95 14.73
C ARG A 104 28.73 9.76 14.95
N GLN A 105 27.78 9.70 14.02
CA GLN A 105 26.55 10.50 14.01
C GLN A 105 26.80 12.02 13.92
N CYS A 106 27.99 12.45 13.45
CA CYS A 106 28.26 13.84 13.13
C CYS A 106 27.74 14.17 11.74
N ILE A 107 27.18 15.37 11.57
CA ILE A 107 26.67 15.83 10.27
C ILE A 107 27.85 15.96 9.30
N ALA A 108 27.84 15.17 8.23
CA ALA A 108 28.80 15.25 7.14
C ALA A 108 28.38 16.28 6.09
N ASP A 109 27.09 16.23 5.67
CA ASP A 109 26.54 17.17 4.69
C ASP A 109 25.03 17.40 4.89
N THR A 110 24.51 18.36 4.13
CA THR A 110 23.06 18.59 3.98
C THR A 110 22.64 18.12 2.59
N VAL A 111 21.76 17.14 2.54
CA VAL A 111 21.25 16.60 1.27
C VAL A 111 20.23 17.57 0.68
N ASP A 112 20.38 17.92 -0.59
CA ASP A 112 19.35 18.64 -1.32
C ASP A 112 18.10 17.75 -1.42
N ARG A 113 16.98 18.27 -0.97
CA ARG A 113 15.70 17.56 -0.98
C ARG A 113 14.83 17.86 -2.22
N THR A 114 15.32 18.68 -3.13
CA THR A 114 14.62 18.95 -4.38
C THR A 114 14.35 17.63 -5.10
N ASP A 115 13.10 17.41 -5.49
CA ASP A 115 12.63 16.19 -6.16
C ASP A 115 12.78 14.87 -5.36
N LEU A 116 13.07 14.95 -4.05
CA LEU A 116 13.04 13.79 -3.17
C LEU A 116 11.64 13.54 -2.63
N TRP A 117 11.23 12.28 -2.69
CA TRP A 117 9.92 11.81 -2.23
C TRP A 117 10.06 10.64 -1.27
N GLU A 118 9.22 10.61 -0.26
CA GLU A 118 9.10 9.49 0.67
C GLU A 118 8.07 8.51 0.10
N ALA A 119 8.53 7.35 -0.35
CA ALA A 119 7.67 6.31 -0.89
C ALA A 119 6.70 5.78 0.17
N GLN A 120 5.45 5.62 -0.23
CA GLN A 120 4.39 5.04 0.59
C GLN A 120 3.78 3.84 -0.13
N THR A 121 2.84 3.18 0.53
CA THR A 121 1.97 2.19 -0.07
C THR A 121 0.49 2.63 0.04
N PRO A 122 -0.43 2.18 -0.84
CA PRO A 122 -0.23 1.12 -1.83
C PRO A 122 0.68 1.51 -2.99
N GLN A 123 1.41 0.50 -3.47
CA GLN A 123 2.15 0.51 -4.73
C GLN A 123 1.40 -0.39 -5.70
N VAL A 124 1.01 0.11 -6.86
CA VAL A 124 0.11 -0.56 -7.79
C VAL A 124 0.81 -0.80 -9.12
N PHE A 125 0.78 -2.03 -9.59
CA PHE A 125 1.44 -2.46 -10.81
C PHE A 125 0.49 -3.30 -11.67
N SER A 126 0.65 -3.25 -12.98
CA SER A 126 0.09 -4.29 -13.82
C SER A 126 0.72 -5.64 -13.47
N ARG A 127 -0.09 -6.70 -13.51
CA ARG A 127 0.39 -8.04 -13.17
C ARG A 127 1.59 -8.48 -14.01
N ALA A 128 1.57 -8.15 -15.32
CA ALA A 128 2.64 -8.52 -16.23
C ALA A 128 3.95 -7.82 -15.87
N LEU A 129 3.91 -6.51 -15.56
CA LEU A 129 5.07 -5.75 -15.14
C LEU A 129 5.66 -6.28 -13.84
N LEU A 130 4.80 -6.55 -12.87
CA LEU A 130 5.24 -7.06 -11.57
C LEU A 130 5.84 -8.47 -11.69
N ALA A 131 5.29 -9.32 -12.56
CA ALA A 131 5.84 -10.64 -12.84
C ALA A 131 7.25 -10.57 -13.46
N ASP A 132 7.45 -9.71 -14.47
CA ASP A 132 8.75 -9.45 -15.10
C ASP A 132 9.77 -8.92 -14.07
N ALA A 133 9.34 -8.02 -13.20
CA ALA A 133 10.20 -7.48 -12.16
C ALA A 133 10.64 -8.57 -11.15
N PHE A 134 9.75 -9.48 -10.75
CA PHE A 134 10.10 -10.63 -9.89
C PHE A 134 11.06 -11.60 -10.56
N GLU A 135 10.92 -11.85 -11.87
CA GLU A 135 11.82 -12.74 -12.60
C GLU A 135 13.24 -12.17 -12.68
N LYS A 136 13.38 -10.84 -12.79
CA LYS A 136 14.67 -10.15 -12.90
C LYS A 136 15.33 -9.90 -11.54
N ASP A 137 14.57 -9.74 -10.45
CA ASP A 137 15.10 -9.54 -9.11
C ASP A 137 15.51 -10.88 -8.46
N THR A 138 16.56 -11.49 -9.01
CA THR A 138 17.05 -12.79 -8.54
C THR A 138 17.67 -12.74 -7.14
N GLN A 139 18.18 -11.58 -6.71
CA GLN A 139 18.82 -11.39 -5.41
C GLN A 139 17.87 -10.93 -4.31
N ARG A 140 16.67 -10.50 -4.67
CA ARG A 140 15.62 -10.00 -3.75
C ARG A 140 16.12 -8.94 -2.77
N THR A 141 16.94 -8.01 -3.27
CA THR A 141 17.56 -6.95 -2.48
C THR A 141 16.77 -5.65 -2.50
N ALA A 142 15.73 -5.56 -3.32
CA ALA A 142 14.87 -4.39 -3.41
C ALA A 142 14.18 -4.11 -2.07
N THR A 143 14.17 -2.84 -1.66
CA THR A 143 13.53 -2.39 -0.42
C THR A 143 12.02 -2.26 -0.56
N ASP A 144 11.54 -2.02 -1.80
CA ASP A 144 10.13 -2.01 -2.17
C ASP A 144 9.94 -2.47 -3.62
N GLU A 145 8.71 -2.61 -4.06
CA GLU A 145 8.38 -3.10 -5.38
C GLU A 145 8.64 -2.06 -6.48
N ALA A 146 8.62 -0.77 -6.14
CA ALA A 146 9.01 0.30 -7.07
C ALA A 146 10.47 0.15 -7.47
N GLN A 147 11.39 -0.02 -6.51
CA GLN A 147 12.81 -0.24 -6.78
C GLN A 147 13.03 -1.50 -7.64
N MET A 148 12.29 -2.56 -7.36
CA MET A 148 12.35 -3.80 -8.15
C MET A 148 11.91 -3.56 -9.59
N ALA A 149 10.81 -2.83 -9.80
CA ALA A 149 10.31 -2.49 -11.13
C ALA A 149 11.29 -1.57 -11.90
N GLU A 150 11.87 -0.58 -11.23
CA GLU A 150 12.89 0.31 -11.81
C GLU A 150 14.14 -0.45 -12.21
N ALA A 151 14.63 -1.36 -11.37
CA ALA A 151 15.77 -2.22 -11.69
C ALA A 151 15.49 -3.15 -12.88
N ALA A 152 14.24 -3.54 -13.09
CA ALA A 152 13.80 -4.30 -14.24
C ALA A 152 13.65 -3.46 -15.53
N GLY A 153 13.83 -2.13 -15.45
CA GLY A 153 13.73 -1.18 -16.57
C GLY A 153 12.34 -0.58 -16.78
N HIS A 154 11.44 -0.72 -15.81
CA HIS A 154 10.09 -0.15 -15.91
C HIS A 154 10.03 1.24 -15.31
N THR A 155 9.18 2.10 -15.86
CA THR A 155 8.89 3.42 -15.31
C THR A 155 7.79 3.31 -14.25
N VAL A 156 8.02 3.90 -13.07
CA VAL A 156 7.03 3.97 -11.98
C VAL A 156 6.61 5.41 -11.76
N THR A 157 5.31 5.66 -11.78
CA THR A 157 4.74 7.01 -11.64
C THR A 157 4.44 7.30 -10.17
N VAL A 158 4.86 8.47 -9.69
CA VAL A 158 4.54 8.95 -8.34
C VAL A 158 3.18 9.64 -8.33
N VAL A 159 2.33 9.23 -7.40
CA VAL A 159 1.05 9.87 -7.09
C VAL A 159 1.16 10.50 -5.70
N ARG A 160 0.70 11.74 -5.58
CA ARG A 160 0.79 12.46 -4.30
C ARG A 160 -0.07 11.81 -3.24
N GLY A 161 0.58 11.24 -2.24
CA GLY A 161 -0.01 10.70 -1.03
C GLY A 161 -0.22 11.76 0.06
N SER A 162 -0.19 11.33 1.30
CA SER A 162 -0.39 12.21 2.46
C SER A 162 0.48 11.77 3.64
N PRO A 163 0.98 12.72 4.46
CA PRO A 163 1.60 12.38 5.75
C PRO A 163 0.66 11.62 6.70
N MET A 164 -0.66 11.73 6.48
CA MET A 164 -1.65 10.95 7.25
C MET A 164 -1.60 9.45 6.94
N ASN A 165 -1.05 9.03 5.80
CA ASN A 165 -0.78 7.61 5.48
C ASN A 165 0.48 7.14 6.21
N LEU A 166 0.45 7.28 7.52
CA LEU A 166 1.54 6.99 8.43
C LEU A 166 1.85 5.48 8.47
N LYS A 167 3.14 5.13 8.48
CA LYS A 167 3.59 3.77 8.80
C LYS A 167 3.83 3.67 10.31
N ILE A 168 3.14 2.76 10.97
CA ILE A 168 3.33 2.48 12.40
C ILE A 168 4.63 1.68 12.55
N THR A 169 5.65 2.30 13.16
CA THR A 169 6.96 1.70 13.45
C THR A 169 7.31 1.76 14.93
N SER A 170 6.60 2.60 15.68
CA SER A 170 6.78 2.81 17.12
C SER A 170 5.44 2.86 17.86
N LYS A 171 5.49 2.83 19.20
CA LYS A 171 4.28 2.99 20.03
C LYS A 171 3.69 4.40 19.91
N GLU A 172 4.53 5.39 19.66
CA GLU A 172 4.13 6.78 19.42
C GLU A 172 3.33 6.89 18.14
N ASP A 173 3.77 6.21 17.07
CA ASP A 173 3.06 6.18 15.79
C ASP A 173 1.67 5.56 15.93
N LEU A 174 1.52 4.53 16.78
CA LEU A 174 0.22 3.91 17.03
C LEU A 174 -0.77 4.92 17.63
N ARG A 175 -0.34 5.70 18.60
CA ARG A 175 -1.18 6.75 19.22
C ARG A 175 -1.54 7.84 18.22
N LEU A 176 -0.60 8.19 17.35
CA LEU A 176 -0.84 9.16 16.28
C LEU A 176 -1.83 8.61 15.25
N ALA A 177 -1.67 7.35 14.82
CA ALA A 177 -2.58 6.69 13.89
C ALA A 177 -4.02 6.66 14.41
N GLU A 178 -4.25 6.42 15.71
CA GLU A 178 -5.57 6.47 16.33
C GLU A 178 -6.25 7.84 16.17
N GLN A 179 -5.50 8.94 16.22
CA GLN A 179 -6.05 10.27 16.01
C GLN A 179 -6.27 10.57 14.51
N ILE A 180 -5.34 10.15 13.67
CA ILE A 180 -5.46 10.29 12.22
C ILE A 180 -6.72 9.59 11.71
N LEU A 181 -7.01 8.37 12.16
CA LEU A 181 -8.22 7.64 11.77
C LEU A 181 -9.52 8.39 12.05
N LYS A 182 -9.55 9.27 13.06
CA LYS A 182 -10.74 10.09 13.39
C LYS A 182 -10.97 11.23 12.40
N VAL A 183 -9.89 11.72 11.76
CA VAL A 183 -9.92 12.89 10.87
C VAL A 183 -9.65 12.54 9.41
N LEU A 184 -9.41 11.26 9.09
CA LEU A 184 -9.27 10.81 7.71
C LEU A 184 -10.45 11.26 6.86
N PRO A 185 -10.20 11.70 5.60
CA PRO A 185 -11.28 11.96 4.66
C PRO A 185 -12.16 10.72 4.52
N LYS A 186 -13.41 10.87 4.93
CA LYS A 186 -14.41 9.82 4.73
C LYS A 186 -14.73 9.71 3.23
N PRO A 187 -15.10 8.54 2.72
CA PRO A 187 -15.63 8.43 1.36
C PRO A 187 -16.75 9.47 1.22
N SER A 188 -16.69 10.28 0.17
CA SER A 188 -17.86 11.08 -0.18
C SER A 188 -18.96 10.09 -0.50
N LEU A 189 -20.06 10.17 0.19
CA LEU A 189 -21.30 9.48 -0.18
C LEU A 189 -21.78 10.15 -1.48
N ASN A 190 -21.04 9.94 -2.57
CA ASN A 190 -21.51 10.30 -3.89
C ASN A 190 -22.66 9.35 -4.20
N ASN A 191 -23.86 9.85 -3.98
CA ASN A 191 -25.10 9.59 -4.69
C ASN A 191 -25.19 8.24 -5.43
N HIS A 192 -25.08 7.12 -4.74
CA HIS A 192 -26.03 6.08 -5.05
C HIS A 192 -27.33 6.63 -4.46
N ALA A 193 -28.17 7.20 -5.32
CA ALA A 193 -29.46 7.73 -4.97
C ALA A 193 -30.14 6.73 -4.05
N HIS A 194 -30.24 7.07 -2.77
CA HIS A 194 -31.09 6.33 -1.87
C HIS A 194 -32.48 6.40 -2.50
N PRO A 195 -33.18 5.28 -2.81
CA PRO A 195 -34.46 5.30 -3.51
C PRO A 195 -35.50 6.21 -2.84
N PHE A 196 -35.24 6.69 -1.63
CA PHE A 196 -36.10 7.55 -0.81
C PHE A 196 -35.54 8.96 -0.54
N SER A 197 -34.56 9.43 -1.31
CA SER A 197 -34.04 10.81 -1.16
C SER A 197 -34.83 11.86 -1.92
N GLY A 198 -35.97 11.52 -2.47
CA GLY A 198 -36.91 12.45 -3.03
C GLY A 198 -37.71 13.17 -1.93
N SER A 199 -37.45 14.48 -1.74
CA SER A 199 -38.10 15.36 -0.80
C SER A 199 -39.57 15.67 -1.12
N ASP A 200 -40.30 14.86 -1.93
CA ASP A 200 -41.60 15.18 -2.47
C ASP A 200 -42.72 14.19 -2.11
N ILE A 201 -42.59 13.43 -1.03
CA ILE A 201 -43.66 12.48 -0.63
C ILE A 201 -44.62 13.05 0.43
N TRP A 202 -44.41 14.29 0.89
CA TRP A 202 -45.32 14.95 1.83
C TRP A 202 -45.67 16.40 1.37
N ARG A 203 -46.43 16.52 0.29
CA ARG A 203 -47.31 17.66 0.00
C ARG A 203 -48.68 17.14 -0.41
#